data_09bb1be4f2f558bc85147ad7ec00d7b7
#
_entry.id   09bb1be4f2f558bc85147ad7ec00d7b7
#
_cell.length_a   1.000
_cell.length_b   1.000
_cell.length_c   1.000
_cell.angle_alpha   90.00
_cell.angle_beta   90.00
_cell.angle_gamma   90.00
#
_symmetry.space_group_name_H-M   'P 1'
#
loop_
_entity.id
_entity.type
_entity.pdbx_description
1 polymer ?
#
loop_
_entity_poly.entity_id
_entity_poly.type
_entity_poly.pdbx_seq_one_letter_code
_entity_poly.pdbx_strand_id
1 'polypeptide(L)'
;SIILANALNESGLPVSANVHWYGWPEDESIFKDVDACIIYADGGGEFGDKYAFLDQKVKGGMGIMFMHYGVHPTKEVAEKYYHSWIGGFYDDDFSVNPSWVANITPKKNHPVGRGVDSLTAYDEFYWNLNFPDPGNCKHCYPLATAIPTEKNMIRYGSSKFWNKKAEDKLGTPQALLWCSDPAKGARGAGFVGGHYHRNWAIENYRKLILNTIAWVARINVPADGVPSKVVTKAMLNQNLNRPEFPEEIELPTSEILTQEPGKKPTLGADGRMPPRAPKKPKKK
;
A
#
# COMPACT_ATOMS: atom_id res chain seq x y z
N SER A 1 4.83 -0.15 10.79
CA SER A 1 3.66 -0.83 11.39
C SER A 1 3.41 -0.44 12.85
N ILE A 2 4.43 -0.33 13.72
CA ILE A 2 4.23 0.05 15.14
C ILE A 2 3.50 1.38 15.31
N ILE A 3 3.83 2.41 14.53
CA ILE A 3 3.13 3.71 14.59
C ILE A 3 1.62 3.54 14.39
N LEU A 4 1.21 2.70 13.44
CA LEU A 4 -0.21 2.44 13.18
C LEU A 4 -0.85 1.63 14.30
N ALA A 5 -0.18 0.60 14.80
CA ALA A 5 -0.69 -0.21 15.92
C ALA A 5 -0.85 0.62 17.19
N ASN A 6 0.15 1.43 17.55
CA ASN A 6 0.06 2.33 18.69
C ASN A 6 -1.08 3.34 18.52
N ALA A 7 -1.23 3.94 17.33
CA ALA A 7 -2.32 4.87 17.05
C ALA A 7 -3.69 4.22 17.21
N LEU A 8 -3.86 2.97 16.76
CA LEU A 8 -5.10 2.21 16.97
C LEU A 8 -5.35 1.93 18.44
N ASN A 9 -4.37 1.41 19.17
CA ASN A 9 -4.48 1.08 20.59
C ASN A 9 -4.77 2.32 21.47
N GLU A 10 -4.33 3.50 21.06
CA GLU A 10 -4.54 4.77 21.75
C GLU A 10 -5.78 5.53 21.24
N SER A 11 -6.48 5.03 20.23
CA SER A 11 -7.59 5.73 19.57
C SER A 11 -8.88 5.81 20.40
N GLY A 12 -9.00 5.01 21.46
CA GLY A 12 -10.25 4.85 22.22
C GLY A 12 -11.31 3.98 21.52
N LEU A 13 -10.99 3.42 20.35
CA LEU A 13 -11.85 2.43 19.69
C LEU A 13 -11.71 1.06 20.36
N PRO A 14 -12.71 0.16 20.21
CA PRO A 14 -12.63 -1.21 20.72
C PRO A 14 -11.70 -2.05 19.83
N VAL A 15 -10.40 -1.78 19.89
CA VAL A 15 -9.36 -2.43 19.08
C VAL A 15 -8.15 -2.79 19.94
N SER A 16 -7.57 -3.95 19.66
CA SER A 16 -6.28 -4.37 20.17
C SER A 16 -5.40 -4.73 18.96
N ALA A 17 -4.43 -3.89 18.65
CA ALA A 17 -3.53 -4.08 17.52
C ALA A 17 -2.16 -4.58 18.00
N ASN A 18 -1.73 -5.72 17.48
CA ASN A 18 -0.43 -6.32 17.76
C ASN A 18 0.40 -6.37 16.49
N VAL A 19 1.72 -6.32 16.62
CA VAL A 19 2.66 -6.39 15.49
C VAL A 19 3.55 -7.59 15.63
N HIS A 20 3.55 -8.45 14.62
CA HIS A 20 4.55 -9.48 14.43
C HIS A 20 5.62 -8.99 13.45
N TRP A 21 6.89 -9.36 13.66
CA TRP A 21 8.04 -8.92 12.88
C TRP A 21 8.78 -10.12 12.29
N TYR A 22 9.40 -9.92 11.12
CA TYR A 22 10.30 -10.88 10.50
C TYR A 22 9.67 -12.20 10.06
N GLY A 23 8.88 -12.12 9.01
CA GLY A 23 8.37 -13.29 8.32
C GLY A 23 7.07 -13.85 8.90
N TRP A 24 6.81 -15.10 8.65
CA TRP A 24 5.63 -15.79 9.15
C TRP A 24 5.83 -16.18 10.63
N PRO A 25 4.83 -16.01 11.49
CA PRO A 25 4.93 -16.37 12.89
C PRO A 25 5.08 -17.89 13.06
N GLU A 26 6.00 -18.30 13.93
CA GLU A 26 6.17 -19.72 14.28
C GLU A 26 4.94 -20.26 15.02
N ASP A 27 4.34 -19.44 15.87
CA ASP A 27 3.09 -19.76 16.56
C ASP A 27 1.89 -19.14 15.83
N GLU A 28 1.18 -19.98 15.06
CA GLU A 28 -0.02 -19.58 14.33
C GLU A 28 -1.22 -19.29 15.26
N SER A 29 -1.12 -19.54 16.57
CA SER A 29 -2.17 -19.18 17.52
C SER A 29 -2.41 -17.68 17.61
N ILE A 30 -1.45 -16.85 17.17
CA ILE A 30 -1.63 -15.39 17.04
C ILE A 30 -2.79 -15.01 16.11
N PHE A 31 -3.21 -15.90 15.21
CA PHE A 31 -4.40 -15.71 14.33
C PHE A 31 -5.71 -16.18 14.99
N LYS A 32 -5.66 -16.61 16.26
CA LYS A 32 -6.87 -16.97 16.98
C LYS A 32 -7.63 -15.69 17.34
N ASP A 33 -8.92 -15.68 17.05
CA ASP A 33 -9.82 -14.56 17.39
C ASP A 33 -9.37 -13.19 16.79
N VAL A 34 -8.68 -13.21 15.62
CA VAL A 34 -8.24 -12.02 14.91
C VAL A 34 -9.32 -11.59 13.91
N ASP A 35 -9.81 -10.36 14.06
CA ASP A 35 -10.83 -9.77 13.16
C ASP A 35 -10.22 -9.29 11.83
N ALA A 36 -8.96 -8.88 11.83
CA ALA A 36 -8.25 -8.44 10.61
C ALA A 36 -6.74 -8.68 10.69
N CYS A 37 -6.16 -9.09 9.56
CA CYS A 37 -4.71 -9.22 9.37
C CYS A 37 -4.23 -8.17 8.36
N ILE A 38 -3.20 -7.40 8.75
CA ILE A 38 -2.60 -6.36 7.92
C ILE A 38 -1.19 -6.79 7.56
N ILE A 39 -0.94 -7.01 6.28
CA ILE A 39 0.33 -7.51 5.77
C ILE A 39 1.09 -6.36 5.10
N TYR A 40 2.18 -5.97 5.73
CA TYR A 40 3.11 -4.96 5.23
C TYR A 40 4.44 -5.65 5.00
N ALA A 41 4.52 -6.37 3.89
CA ALA A 41 5.68 -7.17 3.53
C ALA A 41 6.70 -6.35 2.73
N ASP A 42 7.97 -6.76 2.87
CA ASP A 42 9.08 -6.34 2.01
C ASP A 42 9.49 -7.60 1.23
N GLY A 43 9.37 -7.59 -0.10
CA GLY A 43 9.81 -8.70 -0.92
C GLY A 43 8.73 -9.65 -1.44
N GLY A 44 7.61 -9.11 -1.94
CA GLY A 44 6.69 -9.87 -2.78
C GLY A 44 5.64 -10.72 -2.05
N GLY A 45 5.59 -10.68 -0.73
CA GLY A 45 4.57 -11.37 0.06
C GLY A 45 4.55 -12.89 -0.18
N GLU A 46 5.70 -13.50 -0.44
CA GLU A 46 5.80 -14.94 -0.64
C GLU A 46 5.71 -15.70 0.69
N PHE A 47 4.55 -16.25 0.96
CA PHE A 47 4.29 -17.02 2.18
C PHE A 47 4.23 -18.54 1.93
N GLY A 48 4.59 -19.01 0.73
CA GLY A 48 4.60 -20.43 0.38
C GLY A 48 3.23 -21.08 0.58
N ASP A 49 3.16 -22.13 1.39
CA ASP A 49 1.94 -22.85 1.72
C ASP A 49 0.96 -22.07 2.63
N LYS A 50 1.41 -20.97 3.22
CA LYS A 50 0.62 -20.15 4.16
C LYS A 50 -0.52 -19.37 3.49
N TYR A 51 -0.50 -19.22 2.17
CA TYR A 51 -1.64 -18.65 1.45
C TYR A 51 -2.93 -19.46 1.65
N ALA A 52 -2.85 -20.78 1.70
CA ALA A 52 -4.01 -21.62 1.96
C ALA A 52 -4.56 -21.45 3.38
N PHE A 53 -3.67 -21.27 4.37
CA PHE A 53 -4.05 -20.94 5.73
C PHE A 53 -4.75 -19.58 5.81
N LEU A 54 -4.19 -18.54 5.19
CA LEU A 54 -4.83 -17.21 5.12
C LEU A 54 -6.20 -17.29 4.45
N ASP A 55 -6.34 -18.08 3.38
CA ASP A 55 -7.61 -18.25 2.68
C ASP A 55 -8.69 -18.84 3.58
N GLN A 56 -8.35 -19.83 4.40
CA GLN A 56 -9.28 -20.36 5.39
C GLN A 56 -9.72 -19.31 6.41
N LYS A 57 -8.78 -18.46 6.90
CA LYS A 57 -9.10 -17.37 7.83
C LYS A 57 -10.00 -16.31 7.18
N VAL A 58 -9.69 -15.90 5.95
CA VAL A 58 -10.50 -14.92 5.20
C VAL A 58 -11.89 -15.49 4.91
N LYS A 59 -12.01 -16.75 4.50
CA LYS A 59 -13.31 -17.44 4.33
C LYS A 59 -14.07 -17.54 5.64
N GLY A 60 -13.37 -17.64 6.76
CA GLY A 60 -13.92 -17.59 8.12
C GLY A 60 -14.38 -16.19 8.58
N GLY A 61 -14.11 -15.15 7.79
CA GLY A 61 -14.56 -13.77 8.07
C GLY A 61 -13.45 -12.81 8.51
N MET A 62 -12.21 -13.27 8.68
CA MET A 62 -11.07 -12.40 9.01
C MET A 62 -10.82 -11.43 7.86
N GLY A 63 -10.89 -10.13 8.12
CA GLY A 63 -10.52 -9.09 7.17
C GLY A 63 -9.03 -9.15 6.81
N ILE A 64 -8.68 -8.70 5.59
CA ILE A 64 -7.28 -8.74 5.15
C ILE A 64 -6.90 -7.47 4.42
N MET A 65 -5.70 -6.94 4.70
CA MET A 65 -5.15 -5.79 3.99
C MET A 65 -3.70 -6.04 3.63
N PHE A 66 -3.35 -5.75 2.39
CA PHE A 66 -1.96 -5.75 1.93
C PHE A 66 -1.47 -4.34 1.68
N MET A 67 -0.24 -4.06 2.08
CA MET A 67 0.37 -2.74 1.94
C MET A 67 1.69 -2.81 1.19
N HIS A 68 1.92 -1.82 0.34
CA HIS A 68 3.11 -1.60 -0.44
C HIS A 68 3.51 -2.85 -1.23
N TYR A 69 4.72 -3.39 -1.05
CA TYR A 69 5.17 -4.56 -1.79
C TYR A 69 4.33 -5.84 -1.49
N GLY A 70 3.56 -5.84 -0.40
CA GLY A 70 2.60 -6.90 -0.11
C GLY A 70 1.50 -7.06 -1.18
N VAL A 71 1.23 -6.05 -2.01
CA VAL A 71 0.27 -6.14 -3.12
C VAL A 71 0.86 -6.74 -4.39
N HIS A 72 2.12 -7.20 -4.36
CA HIS A 72 2.86 -7.73 -5.51
C HIS A 72 3.26 -9.21 -5.28
N PRO A 73 2.30 -10.14 -5.25
CA PRO A 73 2.57 -11.58 -5.22
C PRO A 73 2.96 -12.10 -6.61
N THR A 74 3.29 -13.39 -6.70
CA THR A 74 3.35 -14.06 -8.01
C THR A 74 1.96 -14.05 -8.67
N LYS A 75 1.93 -14.07 -10.01
CA LYS A 75 0.68 -14.04 -10.76
C LYS A 75 -0.27 -15.19 -10.39
N GLU A 76 0.28 -16.40 -10.22
CA GLU A 76 -0.48 -17.58 -9.80
C GLU A 76 -1.18 -17.37 -8.45
N VAL A 77 -0.44 -16.84 -7.46
CA VAL A 77 -0.99 -16.54 -6.14
C VAL A 77 -2.03 -15.42 -6.21
N ALA A 78 -1.77 -14.40 -7.04
CA ALA A 78 -2.67 -13.28 -7.23
C ALA A 78 -4.00 -13.70 -7.80
N GLU A 79 -4.00 -14.43 -8.89
CA GLU A 79 -5.22 -14.93 -9.55
C GLU A 79 -6.01 -15.88 -8.64
N LYS A 80 -5.31 -16.70 -7.84
CA LYS A 80 -5.96 -17.67 -6.94
C LYS A 80 -6.57 -17.01 -5.71
N TYR A 81 -5.95 -15.96 -5.15
CA TYR A 81 -6.33 -15.44 -3.85
C TYR A 81 -6.64 -13.93 -3.85
N TYR A 82 -5.78 -13.09 -4.43
CA TYR A 82 -5.85 -11.63 -4.26
C TYR A 82 -7.09 -11.01 -4.90
N HIS A 83 -7.53 -11.52 -6.05
CA HIS A 83 -8.78 -11.05 -6.67
C HIS A 83 -9.98 -11.24 -5.74
N SER A 84 -10.04 -12.36 -5.04
CA SER A 84 -11.13 -12.63 -4.10
C SER A 84 -10.96 -11.91 -2.77
N TRP A 85 -9.71 -11.75 -2.28
CA TRP A 85 -9.44 -11.14 -0.98
C TRP A 85 -9.53 -9.62 -1.01
N ILE A 86 -8.81 -8.99 -1.92
CA ILE A 86 -8.66 -7.54 -1.98
C ILE A 86 -9.08 -6.90 -3.30
N GLY A 87 -9.39 -7.70 -4.32
CA GLY A 87 -9.93 -7.21 -5.58
C GLY A 87 -8.92 -6.72 -6.61
N GLY A 88 -7.61 -6.75 -6.33
CA GLY A 88 -6.59 -6.33 -7.29
C GLY A 88 -5.19 -6.56 -6.77
N PHE A 89 -4.19 -6.45 -7.65
CA PHE A 89 -2.79 -6.68 -7.32
C PHE A 89 -1.85 -5.97 -8.31
N TYR A 90 -0.57 -5.87 -7.96
CA TYR A 90 0.48 -5.44 -8.87
C TYR A 90 0.85 -6.57 -9.82
N ASP A 91 0.83 -6.30 -11.13
CA ASP A 91 1.13 -7.27 -12.18
C ASP A 91 2.32 -6.75 -13.02
N ASP A 92 3.39 -7.53 -13.10
CA ASP A 92 4.62 -7.17 -13.84
C ASP A 92 4.37 -6.90 -15.33
N ASP A 93 3.26 -7.39 -15.89
CA ASP A 93 2.92 -7.21 -17.30
C ASP A 93 2.37 -5.82 -17.62
N PHE A 94 1.86 -5.08 -16.62
CA PHE A 94 1.34 -3.71 -16.85
C PHE A 94 1.52 -2.73 -15.70
N SER A 95 1.76 -3.16 -14.49
CA SER A 95 1.96 -2.26 -13.37
C SER A 95 3.35 -1.64 -13.33
N VAL A 96 3.47 -0.47 -12.73
CA VAL A 96 4.73 0.25 -12.54
C VAL A 96 4.83 0.78 -11.11
N ASN A 97 6.07 0.98 -10.65
CA ASN A 97 6.38 1.42 -9.29
C ASN A 97 7.33 2.63 -9.22
N PRO A 98 7.08 3.72 -9.97
CA PRO A 98 7.90 4.91 -9.85
C PRO A 98 7.65 5.62 -8.52
N SER A 99 8.64 6.38 -8.04
CA SER A 99 8.41 7.36 -6.99
C SER A 99 7.89 8.66 -7.59
N TRP A 100 6.82 9.20 -7.03
CA TRP A 100 6.19 10.43 -7.53
C TRP A 100 5.38 11.17 -6.46
N VAL A 101 5.06 12.42 -6.75
CA VAL A 101 4.22 13.27 -5.90
C VAL A 101 2.75 13.07 -6.28
N ALA A 102 2.01 12.37 -5.44
CA ALA A 102 0.59 12.11 -5.67
C ALA A 102 -0.29 13.12 -4.92
N ASN A 103 -1.23 13.72 -5.64
CA ASN A 103 -2.36 14.43 -5.05
C ASN A 103 -3.48 13.42 -4.85
N ILE A 104 -3.64 12.95 -3.62
CA ILE A 104 -4.51 11.83 -3.27
C ILE A 104 -5.89 12.36 -2.91
N THR A 105 -6.90 11.83 -3.59
CA THR A 105 -8.31 12.16 -3.36
C THR A 105 -9.03 10.97 -2.72
N PRO A 106 -9.43 11.07 -1.44
CA PRO A 106 -10.17 10.01 -0.76
C PRO A 106 -11.64 9.98 -1.18
N LYS A 107 -12.26 8.80 -1.13
CA LYS A 107 -13.69 8.60 -1.38
C LYS A 107 -14.50 9.08 -0.17
N LYS A 108 -14.95 10.33 -0.17
CA LYS A 108 -15.59 11.01 0.96
C LYS A 108 -16.90 10.35 1.46
N ASN A 109 -17.64 9.71 0.57
CA ASN A 109 -18.90 9.01 0.92
C ASN A 109 -18.70 7.57 1.41
N HIS A 110 -17.46 7.19 1.72
CA HIS A 110 -17.12 5.88 2.30
C HIS A 110 -16.56 6.07 3.73
N PRO A 111 -16.78 5.13 4.67
CA PRO A 111 -16.23 5.24 6.02
C PRO A 111 -14.72 5.51 6.07
N VAL A 112 -13.95 4.94 5.15
CA VAL A 112 -12.50 5.16 5.03
C VAL A 112 -12.14 6.61 4.73
N GLY A 113 -13.01 7.36 4.04
CA GLY A 113 -12.79 8.78 3.75
C GLY A 113 -13.21 9.76 4.84
N ARG A 114 -13.76 9.29 5.97
CA ARG A 114 -14.24 10.14 7.06
C ARG A 114 -13.09 10.91 7.70
N GLY A 115 -13.25 12.22 7.85
CA GLY A 115 -12.23 13.09 8.44
C GLY A 115 -10.91 13.15 7.69
N VAL A 116 -10.85 12.67 6.44
CA VAL A 116 -9.64 12.70 5.62
C VAL A 116 -9.81 13.71 4.49
N ASP A 117 -9.01 14.77 4.47
CA ASP A 117 -8.96 15.69 3.32
C ASP A 117 -8.04 15.18 2.22
N SER A 118 -8.18 15.77 1.03
CA SER A 118 -7.21 15.55 -0.04
C SER A 118 -5.82 15.93 0.45
N LEU A 119 -4.84 15.14 0.09
CA LEU A 119 -3.47 15.30 0.58
C LEU A 119 -2.46 15.10 -0.53
N THR A 120 -1.28 15.68 -0.34
CA THR A 120 -0.14 15.48 -1.23
C THR A 120 0.95 14.71 -0.49
N ALA A 121 1.47 13.68 -1.13
CA ALA A 121 2.59 12.90 -0.60
C ALA A 121 3.53 12.45 -1.72
N TYR A 122 4.82 12.37 -1.41
CA TYR A 122 5.83 11.73 -2.25
C TYR A 122 6.05 10.31 -1.75
N ASP A 123 5.77 9.33 -2.60
CA ASP A 123 5.98 7.92 -2.28
C ASP A 123 6.27 7.09 -3.55
N GLU A 124 6.68 5.84 -3.39
CA GLU A 124 6.72 4.86 -4.46
C GLU A 124 5.31 4.29 -4.66
N PHE A 125 4.41 5.13 -5.16
CA PHE A 125 3.04 4.70 -5.44
C PHE A 125 2.97 3.88 -6.72
N TYR A 126 2.66 2.61 -6.58
CA TYR A 126 2.37 1.72 -7.70
C TYR A 126 1.07 2.14 -8.39
N TRP A 127 0.99 1.93 -9.70
CA TRP A 127 -0.23 2.19 -10.44
C TRP A 127 -0.35 1.32 -11.70
N ASN A 128 -1.46 1.42 -12.40
CA ASN A 128 -1.87 0.52 -13.47
C ASN A 128 -1.96 -0.93 -12.97
N LEU A 129 -2.65 -1.12 -11.84
CA LEU A 129 -2.79 -2.40 -11.18
C LEU A 129 -3.75 -3.32 -11.96
N ASN A 130 -3.62 -4.63 -11.75
CA ASN A 130 -4.54 -5.62 -12.28
C ASN A 130 -5.76 -5.73 -11.38
N PHE A 131 -6.92 -5.36 -11.93
CA PHE A 131 -8.23 -5.57 -11.32
C PHE A 131 -9.04 -6.54 -12.18
N PRO A 132 -9.91 -7.38 -11.61
CA PRO A 132 -10.84 -8.17 -12.39
C PRO A 132 -11.77 -7.24 -13.17
N ASP A 133 -12.28 -7.72 -14.28
CA ASP A 133 -13.29 -6.98 -15.04
C ASP A 133 -14.42 -6.51 -14.12
N PRO A 134 -14.91 -5.26 -14.28
CA PRO A 134 -15.97 -4.72 -13.42
C PRO A 134 -17.23 -5.58 -13.35
N GLY A 135 -17.46 -6.40 -14.37
CA GLY A 135 -18.53 -7.39 -14.37
C GLY A 135 -18.32 -8.55 -13.40
N ASN A 136 -17.07 -8.86 -13.06
CA ASN A 136 -16.69 -9.99 -12.22
C ASN A 136 -16.51 -9.60 -10.74
N CYS A 137 -16.26 -8.33 -10.44
CA CYS A 137 -16.12 -7.84 -9.06
C CYS A 137 -16.87 -6.52 -8.84
N LYS A 138 -18.19 -6.58 -8.67
CA LYS A 138 -19.03 -5.40 -8.41
C LYS A 138 -18.77 -4.73 -7.05
N HIS A 139 -18.10 -5.43 -6.15
CA HIS A 139 -17.77 -4.97 -4.79
C HIS A 139 -16.32 -4.52 -4.65
N CYS A 140 -15.55 -4.48 -5.76
CA CYS A 140 -14.19 -3.99 -5.79
C CYS A 140 -14.15 -2.57 -6.37
N TYR A 141 -13.65 -1.61 -5.61
CA TYR A 141 -13.62 -0.21 -6.04
C TYR A 141 -12.52 0.60 -5.34
N PRO A 142 -12.08 1.71 -5.96
CA PRO A 142 -11.09 2.57 -5.34
C PRO A 142 -11.66 3.32 -4.13
N LEU A 143 -10.85 3.45 -3.08
CA LEU A 143 -11.10 4.24 -1.87
C LEU A 143 -10.31 5.55 -1.86
N ALA A 144 -9.16 5.56 -2.52
CA ALA A 144 -8.39 6.77 -2.79
C ALA A 144 -7.69 6.66 -4.13
N THR A 145 -7.69 7.77 -4.88
CA THR A 145 -7.10 7.84 -6.22
C THR A 145 -6.14 9.02 -6.34
N ALA A 146 -5.21 8.91 -7.28
CA ALA A 146 -4.42 10.05 -7.76
C ALA A 146 -4.22 9.94 -9.28
N ILE A 147 -3.85 11.06 -9.92
CA ILE A 147 -3.62 11.13 -11.36
C ILE A 147 -2.11 11.26 -11.61
N PRO A 148 -1.42 10.19 -12.06
CA PRO A 148 -0.01 10.27 -12.41
C PRO A 148 0.15 11.10 -13.69
N THR A 149 1.08 12.05 -13.68
CA THR A 149 1.46 12.86 -14.85
C THR A 149 2.98 12.96 -14.95
N GLU A 150 3.51 13.27 -16.11
CA GLU A 150 4.96 13.47 -16.27
C GLU A 150 5.50 14.56 -15.34
N LYS A 151 4.68 15.59 -15.05
CA LYS A 151 5.07 16.72 -14.21
C LYS A 151 5.30 16.37 -12.74
N ASN A 152 4.64 15.35 -12.23
CA ASN A 152 4.78 14.96 -10.82
C ASN A 152 5.62 13.68 -10.61
N MET A 153 6.19 13.11 -11.68
CA MET A 153 7.10 11.96 -11.61
C MET A 153 8.52 12.40 -11.26
N ILE A 154 8.93 12.25 -10.01
CA ILE A 154 10.27 12.61 -9.55
C ILE A 154 11.31 11.58 -9.98
N ARG A 155 10.98 10.31 -9.95
CA ARG A 155 11.85 9.19 -10.32
C ARG A 155 11.26 8.39 -11.47
N TYR A 156 10.99 9.05 -12.59
CA TYR A 156 10.29 8.47 -13.74
C TYR A 156 10.92 7.15 -14.21
N GLY A 157 12.23 7.12 -14.42
CA GLY A 157 12.94 5.95 -14.88
C GLY A 157 13.41 5.00 -13.78
N SER A 158 12.99 5.17 -12.53
CA SER A 158 13.43 4.30 -11.42
C SER A 158 12.75 2.95 -11.40
N SER A 159 11.54 2.85 -11.93
CA SER A 159 10.80 1.60 -12.04
C SER A 159 11.44 0.67 -13.08
N LYS A 160 11.84 -0.50 -12.64
CA LYS A 160 12.34 -1.55 -13.56
C LYS A 160 11.23 -2.14 -14.43
N PHE A 161 9.99 -1.94 -14.07
CA PHE A 161 8.80 -2.44 -14.76
C PHE A 161 8.13 -1.39 -15.65
N TRP A 162 8.71 -0.19 -15.79
CA TRP A 162 8.14 0.86 -16.63
C TRP A 162 7.83 0.34 -18.03
N ASN A 163 6.61 0.58 -18.51
CA ASN A 163 6.14 0.00 -19.76
C ASN A 163 5.12 0.93 -20.45
N LYS A 164 4.86 0.65 -21.75
CA LYS A 164 3.96 1.45 -22.58
C LYS A 164 2.50 1.42 -22.11
N LYS A 165 2.02 0.29 -21.58
CA LYS A 165 0.65 0.16 -21.09
C LYS A 165 0.39 1.11 -19.92
N ALA A 166 1.38 1.31 -19.05
CA ALA A 166 1.31 2.27 -17.98
C ALA A 166 1.41 3.71 -18.51
N GLU A 167 2.33 4.01 -19.46
CA GLU A 167 2.42 5.34 -20.07
C GLU A 167 1.08 5.80 -20.66
N ASP A 168 0.33 4.89 -21.29
CA ASP A 168 -0.96 5.17 -21.89
C ASP A 168 -2.06 5.50 -20.85
N LYS A 169 -1.79 5.27 -19.57
CA LYS A 169 -2.67 5.63 -18.45
C LYS A 169 -2.26 6.91 -17.71
N LEU A 170 -1.16 7.54 -18.11
CA LEU A 170 -0.82 8.88 -17.59
C LEU A 170 -2.00 9.85 -17.83
N GLY A 171 -2.25 10.70 -16.85
CA GLY A 171 -3.38 11.64 -16.89
C GLY A 171 -4.74 11.03 -16.52
N THR A 172 -4.81 9.75 -16.17
CA THR A 172 -6.06 9.10 -15.73
C THR A 172 -6.02 8.73 -14.24
N PRO A 173 -7.17 8.77 -13.53
CA PRO A 173 -7.21 8.36 -12.12
C PRO A 173 -6.75 6.92 -11.92
N GLN A 174 -5.82 6.73 -10.98
CA GLN A 174 -5.29 5.43 -10.58
C GLN A 174 -5.64 5.15 -9.12
N ALA A 175 -6.03 3.92 -8.81
CA ALA A 175 -6.28 3.50 -7.44
C ALA A 175 -4.97 3.38 -6.67
N LEU A 176 -4.82 4.13 -5.59
CA LEU A 176 -3.72 4.01 -4.65
C LEU A 176 -4.14 3.23 -3.39
N LEU A 177 -5.40 3.31 -3.05
CA LEU A 177 -6.07 2.51 -2.03
C LEU A 177 -7.38 2.00 -2.63
N TRP A 178 -7.66 0.72 -2.47
CA TRP A 178 -8.88 0.09 -2.96
C TRP A 178 -9.38 -0.96 -1.98
N CYS A 179 -10.59 -1.44 -2.19
CA CYS A 179 -11.18 -2.51 -1.36
C CYS A 179 -11.90 -3.58 -2.18
N SER A 180 -12.11 -4.70 -1.50
CA SER A 180 -13.13 -5.68 -1.77
C SER A 180 -14.11 -5.66 -0.60
N ASP A 181 -15.37 -5.28 -0.86
CA ASP A 181 -16.45 -5.13 0.14
C ASP A 181 -17.64 -6.02 -0.21
N PRO A 182 -17.51 -7.35 -0.11
CA PRO A 182 -18.62 -8.26 -0.42
C PRO A 182 -19.74 -8.09 0.60
N ALA A 183 -20.98 -8.25 0.17
CA ALA A 183 -22.17 -8.16 1.03
C ALA A 183 -22.12 -9.18 2.21
N LYS A 184 -21.46 -10.31 2.00
CA LYS A 184 -21.18 -11.34 3.01
C LYS A 184 -19.73 -11.79 2.88
N GLY A 185 -19.06 -12.07 4.02
CA GLY A 185 -17.67 -12.50 4.04
C GLY A 185 -16.71 -11.42 4.54
N ALA A 186 -15.43 -11.66 4.42
CA ALA A 186 -14.38 -10.75 4.88
C ALA A 186 -14.29 -9.50 3.99
N ARG A 187 -13.96 -8.37 4.60
CA ARG A 187 -13.53 -7.17 3.86
C ARG A 187 -12.05 -7.24 3.54
N GLY A 188 -11.68 -6.76 2.37
CA GLY A 188 -10.30 -6.68 1.99
C GLY A 188 -9.89 -5.30 1.50
N ALA A 189 -8.61 -4.98 1.59
CA ALA A 189 -8.06 -3.74 1.06
C ALA A 189 -6.62 -3.92 0.53
N GLY A 190 -6.25 -3.11 -0.45
CA GLY A 190 -4.87 -2.99 -0.92
C GLY A 190 -4.45 -1.53 -0.95
N PHE A 191 -3.23 -1.24 -0.51
CA PHE A 191 -2.63 0.09 -0.51
C PHE A 191 -1.22 0.06 -1.07
N VAL A 192 -0.94 0.86 -2.08
CA VAL A 192 0.35 0.86 -2.79
C VAL A 192 1.42 1.75 -2.17
N GLY A 193 1.06 2.65 -1.26
CA GLY A 193 2.01 3.52 -0.58
C GLY A 193 2.65 2.85 0.64
N GLY A 194 3.48 3.59 1.35
CA GLY A 194 4.17 3.13 2.55
C GLY A 194 5.67 2.87 2.34
N HIS A 195 6.22 3.11 1.15
CA HIS A 195 7.66 2.97 0.91
C HIS A 195 8.48 3.92 1.79
N TYR A 196 8.07 5.19 1.86
CA TYR A 196 8.79 6.17 2.70
C TYR A 196 8.14 6.26 4.08
N HIS A 197 8.83 5.72 5.07
CA HIS A 197 8.39 5.66 6.47
C HIS A 197 7.99 7.02 7.05
N ARG A 198 8.64 8.13 6.64
CA ARG A 198 8.30 9.50 7.04
C ARG A 198 6.85 9.91 6.73
N ASN A 199 6.21 9.28 5.72
CA ASN A 199 4.84 9.61 5.34
C ASN A 199 3.82 9.31 6.44
N TRP A 200 4.16 8.46 7.41
CA TRP A 200 3.31 8.25 8.60
C TRP A 200 3.16 9.51 9.46
N ALA A 201 4.04 10.52 9.31
CA ALA A 201 3.88 11.81 9.95
C ALA A 201 2.82 12.72 9.27
N ILE A 202 2.44 12.47 8.02
CA ILE A 202 1.36 13.19 7.33
C ILE A 202 0.02 12.71 7.91
N GLU A 203 -0.70 13.62 8.58
CA GLU A 203 -1.92 13.27 9.31
C GLU A 203 -2.97 12.57 8.44
N ASN A 204 -3.36 13.19 7.33
CA ASN A 204 -4.40 12.65 6.45
C ASN A 204 -3.97 11.32 5.78
N TYR A 205 -2.66 11.15 5.50
CA TYR A 205 -2.12 9.89 4.99
C TYR A 205 -2.28 8.77 6.04
N ARG A 206 -1.87 9.04 7.27
CA ARG A 206 -2.00 8.11 8.39
C ARG A 206 -3.45 7.82 8.73
N LYS A 207 -4.30 8.85 8.81
CA LYS A 207 -5.73 8.74 9.10
C LYS A 207 -6.45 7.87 8.06
N LEU A 208 -6.15 8.05 6.77
CA LEU A 208 -6.71 7.23 5.69
C LEU A 208 -6.44 5.74 5.92
N ILE A 209 -5.22 5.39 6.33
CA ILE A 209 -4.84 3.98 6.57
C ILE A 209 -5.43 3.46 7.88
N LEU A 210 -5.45 4.25 8.95
CA LEU A 210 -6.10 3.87 10.21
C LEU A 210 -7.60 3.61 10.01
N ASN A 211 -8.28 4.48 9.26
CA ASN A 211 -9.68 4.27 8.88
C ASN A 211 -9.86 2.98 8.09
N THR A 212 -8.94 2.68 7.17
CA THR A 212 -9.00 1.45 6.36
C THR A 212 -8.84 0.22 7.24
N ILE A 213 -7.89 0.21 8.15
CA ILE A 213 -7.67 -0.91 9.08
C ILE A 213 -8.90 -1.13 9.96
N ALA A 214 -9.45 -0.06 10.57
CA ALA A 214 -10.66 -0.13 11.36
C ALA A 214 -11.84 -0.68 10.55
N TRP A 215 -12.01 -0.19 9.32
CA TRP A 215 -13.09 -0.64 8.44
C TRP A 215 -12.93 -2.11 8.01
N VAL A 216 -11.71 -2.56 7.69
CA VAL A 216 -11.41 -3.96 7.36
C VAL A 216 -11.71 -4.87 8.55
N ALA A 217 -11.38 -4.43 9.78
CA ALA A 217 -11.71 -5.12 11.03
C ALA A 217 -13.19 -4.98 11.46
N ARG A 218 -14.06 -4.39 10.61
CA ARG A 218 -15.49 -4.14 10.92
C ARG A 218 -15.74 -3.23 12.11
N ILE A 219 -14.76 -2.46 12.53
CA ILE A 219 -14.91 -1.42 13.54
C ILE A 219 -15.55 -0.19 12.88
N ASN A 220 -16.50 0.44 13.56
CA ASN A 220 -17.13 1.65 13.05
C ASN A 220 -16.10 2.80 13.04
N VAL A 221 -15.82 3.34 11.88
CA VAL A 221 -14.96 4.51 11.73
C VAL A 221 -15.70 5.75 12.21
N PRO A 222 -15.14 6.55 13.15
CA PRO A 222 -15.76 7.79 13.61
C PRO A 222 -16.01 8.80 12.48
N ALA A 223 -16.91 9.76 12.67
CA ALA A 223 -17.24 10.78 11.66
C ALA A 223 -16.00 11.59 11.25
N ASP A 224 -15.11 11.89 12.20
CA ASP A 224 -13.86 12.64 11.98
C ASP A 224 -12.65 11.74 11.71
N GLY A 225 -12.89 10.45 11.44
CA GLY A 225 -11.87 9.42 11.25
C GLY A 225 -11.31 8.89 12.57
N VAL A 226 -10.43 7.90 12.46
CA VAL A 226 -9.71 7.33 13.61
C VAL A 226 -8.73 8.37 14.16
N PRO A 227 -8.88 8.77 15.45
CA PRO A 227 -7.97 9.75 16.05
C PRO A 227 -6.58 9.16 16.22
N SER A 228 -5.57 10.01 16.08
CA SER A 228 -4.17 9.64 16.33
C SER A 228 -3.35 10.86 16.74
N LYS A 229 -2.35 10.66 17.58
CA LYS A 229 -1.40 11.71 17.95
C LYS A 229 -0.57 12.17 16.76
N VAL A 230 -0.09 13.40 16.82
CA VAL A 230 0.92 13.89 15.85
C VAL A 230 2.16 13.02 15.95
N VAL A 231 2.62 12.52 14.82
CA VAL A 231 3.86 11.72 14.76
C VAL A 231 5.05 12.66 14.72
N THR A 232 5.93 12.52 15.71
CA THR A 232 7.16 13.33 15.84
C THR A 232 8.33 12.63 15.14
N LYS A 233 9.42 13.38 14.89
CA LYS A 233 10.68 12.81 14.41
C LYS A 233 11.19 11.69 15.31
N ALA A 234 11.09 11.85 16.63
CA ALA A 234 11.48 10.80 17.58
C ALA A 234 10.66 9.50 17.39
N MET A 235 9.35 9.63 17.16
CA MET A 235 8.50 8.45 16.89
C MET A 235 8.85 7.77 15.56
N LEU A 236 9.23 8.53 14.53
CA LEU A 236 9.68 7.96 13.25
C LEU A 236 10.97 7.15 13.40
N ASN A 237 11.82 7.52 14.33
CA ASN A 237 13.14 6.90 14.54
C ASN A 237 13.14 5.81 15.63
N GLN A 238 11.98 5.53 16.24
CA GLN A 238 11.83 4.41 17.17
C GLN A 238 11.53 3.11 16.42
N ASN A 239 12.02 1.99 16.99
CA ASN A 239 11.70 0.65 16.51
C ASN A 239 12.01 0.43 15.00
N LEU A 240 13.07 1.04 14.50
CA LEU A 240 13.58 0.75 13.16
C LEU A 240 14.27 -0.62 13.18
N ASN A 241 13.91 -1.46 12.22
CA ASN A 241 14.46 -2.81 12.12
C ASN A 241 15.75 -2.90 11.29
N ARG A 242 16.33 -1.75 10.93
CA ARG A 242 17.61 -1.64 10.21
C ARG A 242 18.53 -0.65 10.92
N PRO A 243 19.18 -1.08 12.02
CA PRO A 243 20.07 -0.21 12.79
C PRO A 243 21.32 0.23 12.01
N GLU A 244 21.64 -0.43 10.89
CA GLU A 244 22.74 -0.08 10.00
C GLU A 244 22.47 1.17 9.14
N PHE A 245 21.25 1.69 9.10
CA PHE A 245 20.98 3.00 8.50
C PHE A 245 21.26 4.10 9.52
N PRO A 246 22.42 4.79 9.42
CA PRO A 246 22.84 5.76 10.42
C PRO A 246 22.10 7.10 10.34
N GLU A 247 21.34 7.32 9.26
CA GLU A 247 20.65 8.57 9.04
C GLU A 247 19.29 8.56 9.72
N GLU A 248 19.05 9.59 10.56
CA GLU A 248 17.72 9.81 11.14
C GLU A 248 16.70 10.12 10.05
N ILE A 249 15.51 9.56 10.22
CA ILE A 249 14.38 9.84 9.34
C ILE A 249 13.82 11.20 9.70
N GLU A 250 13.90 12.14 8.76
CA GLU A 250 13.33 13.47 8.90
C GLU A 250 11.83 13.48 8.62
N LEU A 251 11.14 14.44 9.21
CA LEU A 251 9.74 14.71 8.89
C LEU A 251 9.61 15.08 7.40
N PRO A 252 8.47 14.77 6.76
CA PRO A 252 8.25 15.17 5.38
C PRO A 252 8.24 16.70 5.26
N THR A 253 8.93 17.20 4.25
CA THR A 253 9.04 18.64 3.97
C THR A 253 8.41 18.98 2.64
N SER A 254 8.02 20.24 2.44
CA SER A 254 7.50 20.72 1.15
C SER A 254 8.55 20.69 0.03
N GLU A 255 9.83 20.72 0.36
CA GLU A 255 10.92 20.72 -0.62
C GLU A 255 10.88 19.50 -1.53
N ILE A 256 10.61 18.31 -0.96
CA ILE A 256 10.53 17.08 -1.73
C ILE A 256 9.37 17.10 -2.75
N LEU A 257 8.32 17.89 -2.49
CA LEU A 257 7.17 18.02 -3.38
C LEU A 257 7.44 18.95 -4.57
N THR A 258 8.54 19.69 -4.54
CA THR A 258 8.94 20.67 -5.57
C THR A 258 10.17 20.23 -6.37
N GLN A 259 10.65 19.01 -6.18
CA GLN A 259 11.78 18.48 -6.95
C GLN A 259 11.45 18.40 -8.45
N GLU A 260 12.49 18.57 -9.28
CA GLU A 260 12.35 18.42 -10.72
C GLU A 260 11.90 16.99 -11.10
N PRO A 261 11.02 16.85 -12.10
CA PRO A 261 10.57 15.56 -12.58
C PRO A 261 11.73 14.67 -13.06
N GLY A 262 11.60 13.38 -12.86
CA GLY A 262 12.53 12.39 -13.40
C GLY A 262 12.45 12.30 -14.93
N LYS A 263 13.49 11.75 -15.54
CA LYS A 263 13.53 11.56 -17.00
C LYS A 263 12.71 10.35 -17.40
N LYS A 264 11.89 10.52 -18.43
CA LYS A 264 11.16 9.42 -19.05
C LYS A 264 12.16 8.39 -19.63
N PRO A 265 12.02 7.09 -19.34
CA PRO A 265 12.88 6.07 -19.93
C PRO A 265 12.60 5.88 -21.42
N THR A 266 13.62 5.43 -22.16
CA THR A 266 13.44 4.95 -23.52
C THR A 266 13.04 3.48 -23.46
N LEU A 267 11.87 3.15 -23.99
CA LEU A 267 11.38 1.77 -24.05
C LEU A 267 11.94 1.03 -25.28
N GLY A 268 12.03 -0.29 -25.16
CA GLY A 268 12.32 -1.18 -26.29
C GLY A 268 11.14 -1.25 -27.28
N ALA A 269 11.36 -1.94 -28.41
CA ALA A 269 10.32 -2.12 -29.43
C ALA A 269 9.10 -2.91 -28.92
N ASP A 270 9.26 -3.69 -27.85
CA ASP A 270 8.21 -4.43 -27.15
C ASP A 270 7.43 -3.55 -26.15
N GLY A 271 7.76 -2.25 -26.06
CA GLY A 271 7.14 -1.31 -25.14
C GLY A 271 7.51 -1.51 -23.66
N ARG A 272 8.61 -2.20 -23.37
CA ARG A 272 9.11 -2.49 -22.01
C ARG A 272 10.47 -1.83 -21.77
N MET A 273 10.84 -1.70 -20.50
CA MET A 273 12.20 -1.28 -20.13
C MET A 273 13.23 -2.29 -20.65
N PRO A 274 14.29 -1.83 -21.30
CA PRO A 274 15.37 -2.74 -21.68
C PRO A 274 16.02 -3.36 -20.44
N PRO A 275 16.56 -4.60 -20.54
CA PRO A 275 17.29 -5.22 -19.44
C PRO A 275 18.41 -4.29 -18.94
N ARG A 276 18.56 -4.20 -17.61
CA ARG A 276 19.68 -3.43 -17.05
C ARG A 276 20.99 -4.05 -17.50
N ALA A 277 21.90 -3.20 -18.00
CA ALA A 277 23.26 -3.62 -18.24
C ALA A 277 23.87 -4.25 -16.97
N PRO A 278 24.64 -5.35 -17.09
CA PRO A 278 25.28 -5.98 -15.95
C PRO A 278 26.13 -4.94 -15.19
N LYS A 279 25.96 -4.90 -13.87
CA LYS A 279 26.76 -4.00 -13.02
C LYS A 279 28.24 -4.31 -13.25
N LYS A 280 29.04 -3.31 -13.64
CA LYS A 280 30.50 -3.47 -13.67
C LYS A 280 30.96 -3.97 -12.30
N PRO A 281 31.84 -4.98 -12.23
CA PRO A 281 32.37 -5.44 -10.96
C PRO A 281 32.98 -4.25 -10.21
N LYS A 282 32.59 -4.10 -8.93
CA LYS A 282 33.24 -3.10 -8.07
C LYS A 282 34.73 -3.41 -8.07
N LYS A 283 35.55 -2.48 -8.53
CA LYS A 283 37.00 -2.57 -8.30
C LYS A 283 37.21 -2.67 -6.78
N LYS A 284 37.84 -3.78 -6.36
CA LYS A 284 38.27 -3.98 -4.98
C LYS A 284 39.38 -2.98 -4.64
#